data_53147897ee612c2fed61288453b2599d
#
_entry.id   53147897ee612c2fed61288453b2599d
#
_cell.length_a   1.000
_cell.length_b   1.000
_cell.length_c   1.000
_cell.angle_alpha   90.00
_cell.angle_beta   90.00
_cell.angle_gamma   90.00
#
_symmetry.space_group_name_H-M   'P 1'
#
loop_
_entity.id
_entity.type
_entity.pdbx_description
1 polymer ?
#
loop_
_entity_poly.entity_id
_entity_poly.type
_entity_poly.pdbx_seq_one_letter_code
_entity_poly.pdbx_strand_id
1 'polypeptide(L)'
;MFGSIARRYDLANHSLSCGADFYWRSRAAQIVASWKPKKILDLATGTGDLALVLQGRLPNAEIIGADFLAEMLELAKRKGVRQTVVADAMRLPFADSAFDCVTVAFGLRNMENWGGALREMSRVLKNHSRLLVLEFSLPRLSILRAAYRFYLHRCLPFLGSFLTRQKNAYDYLGDSIEEFPSGEAMLRLIETNGFHNANAEPLTGGIVTIYTARKL
;
A
#
# COMPACT_ATOMS: atom_id res chain seq x y z
N MET A 1 -8.55 -0.92 16.73
CA MET A 1 -7.26 -0.34 17.14
C MET A 1 -6.84 0.87 16.30
N PHE A 2 -7.18 0.95 15.01
CA PHE A 2 -6.80 2.06 14.11
C PHE A 2 -7.79 3.25 14.05
N GLY A 3 -9.07 3.10 14.42
CA GLY A 3 -10.08 4.15 14.25
C GLY A 3 -9.90 5.41 15.11
N SER A 4 -9.42 5.29 16.36
CA SER A 4 -9.16 6.44 17.24
C SER A 4 -7.86 7.19 16.91
N ILE A 5 -7.04 6.66 16.02
CA ILE A 5 -5.67 7.08 15.72
C ILE A 5 -5.59 7.82 14.37
N ALA A 6 -6.63 7.73 13.55
CA ALA A 6 -6.56 8.05 12.12
C ALA A 6 -5.96 9.44 11.80
N ARG A 7 -6.33 10.51 12.52
CA ARG A 7 -5.73 11.84 12.30
C ARG A 7 -4.28 11.94 12.75
N ARG A 8 -3.90 11.19 13.80
CA ARG A 8 -2.52 11.15 14.29
C ARG A 8 -1.68 10.15 13.51
N TYR A 9 -2.34 9.17 12.88
CA TYR A 9 -1.69 8.14 12.06
C TYR A 9 -1.04 8.73 10.81
N ASP A 10 -1.75 9.60 10.05
CA ASP A 10 -1.17 10.28 8.89
C ASP A 10 0.02 11.14 9.28
N LEU A 11 -0.15 11.98 10.33
CA LEU A 11 0.94 12.83 10.80
C LEU A 11 2.14 12.01 11.26
N ALA A 12 1.90 10.88 11.94
CA ALA A 12 2.95 9.99 12.37
C ALA A 12 3.65 9.31 11.18
N ASN A 13 2.91 8.81 10.20
CA ASN A 13 3.51 8.19 9.01
C ASN A 13 4.34 9.19 8.19
N HIS A 14 3.81 10.40 7.98
CA HIS A 14 4.55 11.47 7.27
C HIS A 14 5.79 11.93 8.05
N SER A 15 5.68 12.04 9.38
CA SER A 15 6.82 12.46 10.21
C SER A 15 7.89 11.39 10.29
N LEU A 16 7.52 10.12 10.42
CA LEU A 16 8.45 9.00 10.53
C LEU A 16 9.12 8.66 9.20
N SER A 17 8.44 8.91 8.07
CA SER A 17 9.06 8.83 6.75
C SER A 17 9.88 10.06 6.38
N CYS A 18 9.95 11.08 7.26
CA CYS A 18 10.51 12.41 6.95
C CYS A 18 9.94 12.98 5.64
N GLY A 19 8.67 12.71 5.33
CA GLY A 19 7.98 13.14 4.11
C GLY A 19 8.34 12.34 2.86
N ALA A 20 9.18 11.31 2.94
CA ALA A 20 9.55 10.48 1.79
C ALA A 20 8.33 9.71 1.20
N ASP A 21 7.31 9.49 1.99
CA ASP A 21 6.06 8.83 1.57
C ASP A 21 5.31 9.61 0.48
N PHE A 22 5.42 10.95 0.44
CA PHE A 22 4.89 11.76 -0.68
C PHE A 22 5.62 11.44 -2.00
N TYR A 23 6.95 11.28 -1.95
CA TYR A 23 7.74 10.88 -3.11
C TYR A 23 7.35 9.47 -3.57
N TRP A 24 7.23 8.50 -2.66
CA TRP A 24 6.89 7.12 -2.99
C TRP A 24 5.51 7.00 -3.64
N ARG A 25 4.48 7.67 -3.06
CA ARG A 25 3.13 7.70 -3.64
C ARG A 25 3.10 8.45 -4.98
N SER A 26 3.85 9.56 -5.10
CA SER A 26 3.97 10.28 -6.37
C SER A 26 4.59 9.41 -7.45
N ARG A 27 5.63 8.62 -7.13
CA ARG A 27 6.27 7.67 -8.05
C ARG A 27 5.31 6.55 -8.45
N ALA A 28 4.61 5.95 -7.50
CA ALA A 28 3.58 4.95 -7.76
C ALA A 28 2.50 5.47 -8.70
N ALA A 29 1.96 6.66 -8.40
CA ALA A 29 0.94 7.29 -9.25
C ALA A 29 1.45 7.66 -10.65
N GLN A 30 2.74 8.02 -10.81
CA GLN A 30 3.36 8.24 -12.11
C GLN A 30 3.40 6.96 -12.93
N ILE A 31 3.74 5.82 -12.32
CA ILE A 31 3.75 4.52 -12.98
C ILE A 31 2.32 4.16 -13.43
N VAL A 32 1.33 4.26 -12.52
CA VAL A 32 -0.08 3.99 -12.84
C VAL A 32 -0.56 4.89 -13.98
N ALA A 33 -0.23 6.19 -13.96
CA ALA A 33 -0.65 7.14 -15.00
C ALA A 33 -0.09 6.77 -16.38
N SER A 34 1.12 6.18 -16.46
CA SER A 34 1.71 5.72 -17.72
C SER A 34 0.90 4.59 -18.37
N TRP A 35 0.11 3.85 -17.61
CA TRP A 35 -0.76 2.78 -18.09
C TRP A 35 -2.11 3.27 -18.61
N LYS A 36 -2.48 4.54 -18.32
CA LYS A 36 -3.72 5.19 -18.73
C LYS A 36 -4.99 4.38 -18.39
N PRO A 37 -5.12 3.86 -17.15
CA PRO A 37 -6.31 3.11 -16.74
C PRO A 37 -7.52 4.04 -16.70
N LYS A 38 -8.71 3.50 -17.00
CA LYS A 38 -9.97 4.23 -16.92
C LYS A 38 -10.67 4.01 -15.57
N LYS A 39 -10.47 2.82 -14.96
CA LYS A 39 -11.08 2.45 -13.69
C LYS A 39 -10.05 1.78 -12.77
N ILE A 40 -9.85 2.38 -11.60
CA ILE A 40 -8.82 2.00 -10.63
C ILE A 40 -9.48 1.65 -9.30
N LEU A 41 -9.07 0.54 -8.70
CA LEU A 41 -9.33 0.23 -7.29
C LEU A 41 -8.07 0.52 -6.48
N ASP A 42 -8.16 1.45 -5.54
CA ASP A 42 -7.13 1.67 -4.53
C ASP A 42 -7.54 0.93 -3.25
N LEU A 43 -6.98 -0.27 -3.04
CA LEU A 43 -7.33 -1.19 -1.96
C LEU A 43 -6.48 -0.91 -0.73
N ALA A 44 -7.08 -1.02 0.47
CA ALA A 44 -6.52 -0.55 1.73
C ALA A 44 -6.11 0.93 1.63
N THR A 45 -7.02 1.74 1.08
CA THR A 45 -6.77 3.14 0.75
C THR A 45 -6.50 4.01 1.99
N GLY A 46 -6.92 3.55 3.17
CA GLY A 46 -6.77 4.27 4.42
C GLY A 46 -7.47 5.62 4.36
N THR A 47 -6.72 6.69 4.64
CA THR A 47 -7.20 8.07 4.55
C THR A 47 -7.16 8.65 3.13
N GLY A 48 -6.85 7.81 2.11
CA GLY A 48 -6.97 8.15 0.70
C GLY A 48 -5.76 8.83 0.06
N ASP A 49 -4.60 8.80 0.67
CA ASP A 49 -3.44 9.56 0.18
C ASP A 49 -3.02 9.17 -1.25
N LEU A 50 -2.95 7.85 -1.56
CA LEU A 50 -2.65 7.42 -2.92
C LEU A 50 -3.80 7.72 -3.88
N ALA A 51 -5.05 7.46 -3.46
CA ALA A 51 -6.25 7.76 -4.26
C ALA A 51 -6.30 9.23 -4.68
N LEU A 52 -5.98 10.17 -3.77
CA LEU A 52 -5.93 11.61 -4.06
C LEU A 52 -4.85 11.96 -5.07
N VAL A 53 -3.65 11.39 -4.94
CA VAL A 53 -2.56 11.60 -5.91
C VAL A 53 -2.94 11.06 -7.29
N LEU A 54 -3.61 9.89 -7.33
CA LEU A 54 -4.13 9.31 -8.58
C LEU A 54 -5.23 10.19 -9.19
N GLN A 55 -6.18 10.70 -8.39
CA GLN A 55 -7.23 11.63 -8.86
C GLN A 55 -6.63 12.90 -9.50
N GLY A 56 -5.58 13.44 -8.90
CA GLY A 56 -4.89 14.60 -9.45
C GLY A 56 -4.17 14.33 -10.77
N ARG A 57 -3.58 13.14 -10.94
CA ARG A 57 -2.84 12.77 -12.17
C ARG A 57 -3.73 12.22 -13.29
N LEU A 58 -4.86 11.61 -12.92
CA LEU A 58 -5.79 10.95 -13.84
C LEU A 58 -7.21 11.49 -13.62
N PRO A 59 -7.47 12.77 -13.96
CA PRO A 59 -8.75 13.43 -13.64
C PRO A 59 -9.97 12.76 -14.33
N ASN A 60 -9.74 12.06 -15.43
CA ASN A 60 -10.77 11.36 -16.20
C ASN A 60 -10.94 9.87 -15.82
N ALA A 61 -10.12 9.34 -14.90
CA ALA A 61 -10.26 7.98 -14.42
C ALA A 61 -11.25 7.91 -13.24
N GLU A 62 -12.03 6.84 -13.20
CA GLU A 62 -12.82 6.46 -12.03
C GLU A 62 -11.88 5.80 -11.00
N ILE A 63 -11.77 6.40 -9.82
CA ILE A 63 -10.91 5.88 -8.76
C ILE A 63 -11.79 5.59 -7.55
N ILE A 64 -11.81 4.32 -7.14
CA ILE A 64 -12.56 3.84 -5.97
C ILE A 64 -11.54 3.48 -4.89
N GLY A 65 -11.60 4.18 -3.75
CA GLY A 65 -10.86 3.81 -2.54
C GLY A 65 -11.63 2.77 -1.75
N ALA A 66 -11.02 1.64 -1.47
CA ALA A 66 -11.63 0.59 -0.64
C ALA A 66 -10.78 0.34 0.60
N ASP A 67 -11.43 0.21 1.76
CA ASP A 67 -10.78 -0.11 3.03
C ASP A 67 -11.71 -0.94 3.91
N PHE A 68 -11.15 -1.71 4.83
CA PHE A 68 -11.91 -2.48 5.80
C PHE A 68 -12.53 -1.60 6.90
N LEU A 69 -11.88 -0.48 7.23
CA LEU A 69 -12.28 0.44 8.29
C LEU A 69 -13.10 1.62 7.75
N ALA A 70 -14.38 1.67 8.07
CA ALA A 70 -15.28 2.75 7.67
C ALA A 70 -14.79 4.13 8.14
N GLU A 71 -14.18 4.22 9.32
CA GLU A 71 -13.65 5.47 9.88
C GLU A 71 -12.50 6.04 9.02
N MET A 72 -11.68 5.19 8.42
CA MET A 72 -10.65 5.62 7.48
C MET A 72 -11.26 6.21 6.21
N LEU A 73 -12.30 5.57 5.70
CA LEU A 73 -13.00 6.04 4.51
C LEU A 73 -13.73 7.38 4.73
N GLU A 74 -14.26 7.61 5.93
CA GLU A 74 -14.84 8.92 6.26
C GLU A 74 -13.79 10.05 6.24
N LEU A 75 -12.56 9.75 6.66
CA LEU A 75 -11.44 10.70 6.52
C LEU A 75 -11.02 10.88 5.06
N ALA A 76 -10.94 9.80 4.29
CA ALA A 76 -10.65 9.85 2.87
C ALA A 76 -11.65 10.73 2.11
N LYS A 77 -12.96 10.58 2.38
CA LYS A 77 -14.01 11.44 1.82
C LYS A 77 -13.80 12.91 2.19
N ARG A 78 -13.51 13.20 3.47
CA ARG A 78 -13.25 14.57 3.94
C ARG A 78 -12.02 15.19 3.28
N LYS A 79 -11.02 14.39 2.92
CA LYS A 79 -9.84 14.82 2.15
C LYS A 79 -10.15 15.04 0.66
N GLY A 80 -11.27 14.53 0.14
CA GLY A 80 -11.69 14.70 -1.25
C GLY A 80 -11.63 13.44 -2.12
N VAL A 81 -11.49 12.25 -1.53
CA VAL A 81 -11.66 10.99 -2.29
C VAL A 81 -13.11 10.87 -2.72
N ARG A 82 -13.33 10.81 -4.05
CA ARG A 82 -14.68 10.92 -4.66
C ARG A 82 -15.56 9.72 -4.40
N GLN A 83 -14.99 8.52 -4.42
CA GLN A 83 -15.72 7.26 -4.27
C GLN A 83 -14.99 6.38 -3.26
N THR A 84 -15.73 5.85 -2.28
CA THR A 84 -15.20 4.94 -1.28
C THR A 84 -16.15 3.80 -1.02
N VAL A 85 -15.61 2.60 -0.74
CA VAL A 85 -16.37 1.38 -0.44
C VAL A 85 -15.73 0.66 0.74
N VAL A 86 -16.53 0.29 1.74
CA VAL A 86 -16.07 -0.61 2.80
C VAL A 86 -15.94 -2.01 2.20
N ALA A 87 -14.75 -2.59 2.27
CA ALA A 87 -14.48 -3.88 1.66
C ALA A 87 -13.44 -4.68 2.44
N ASP A 88 -13.68 -5.98 2.52
CA ASP A 88 -12.67 -6.95 2.93
C ASP A 88 -11.83 -7.36 1.70
N ALA A 89 -10.51 -7.25 1.80
CA ALA A 89 -9.58 -7.63 0.74
C ALA A 89 -9.64 -9.12 0.39
N MET A 90 -10.15 -9.96 1.32
CA MET A 90 -10.36 -11.39 1.08
C MET A 90 -11.63 -11.69 0.28
N ARG A 91 -12.57 -10.72 0.22
CA ARG A 91 -13.86 -10.86 -0.46
C ARG A 91 -14.35 -9.50 -0.95
N LEU A 92 -13.80 -9.04 -2.07
CA LEU A 92 -14.13 -7.74 -2.63
C LEU A 92 -15.57 -7.71 -3.20
N PRO A 93 -16.37 -6.68 -2.87
CA PRO A 93 -17.76 -6.56 -3.33
C PRO A 93 -17.87 -6.04 -4.76
N PHE A 94 -16.98 -6.53 -5.63
CA PHE A 94 -16.94 -6.14 -7.05
C PHE A 94 -17.02 -7.37 -7.94
N ALA A 95 -17.61 -7.18 -9.12
CA ALA A 95 -17.67 -8.23 -10.14
C ALA A 95 -16.27 -8.58 -10.66
N ASP A 96 -16.14 -9.75 -11.24
CA ASP A 96 -14.94 -10.17 -11.96
C ASP A 96 -14.65 -9.19 -13.09
N SER A 97 -13.37 -8.94 -13.36
CA SER A 97 -12.92 -8.11 -14.47
C SER A 97 -13.53 -6.70 -14.50
N ALA A 98 -13.71 -6.08 -13.33
CA ALA A 98 -14.30 -4.76 -13.19
C ALA A 98 -13.28 -3.61 -13.37
N PHE A 99 -11.99 -3.84 -13.12
CA PHE A 99 -10.97 -2.79 -13.03
C PHE A 99 -9.84 -2.94 -14.05
N ASP A 100 -9.32 -1.79 -14.50
CA ASP A 100 -8.14 -1.71 -15.38
C ASP A 100 -6.83 -1.69 -14.56
N CYS A 101 -6.90 -1.33 -13.28
CA CYS A 101 -5.76 -1.30 -12.37
C CYS A 101 -6.23 -1.50 -10.92
N VAL A 102 -5.44 -2.25 -10.15
CA VAL A 102 -5.54 -2.28 -8.68
C VAL A 102 -4.24 -1.74 -8.10
N THR A 103 -4.37 -0.87 -7.10
CA THR A 103 -3.25 -0.34 -6.32
C THR A 103 -3.41 -0.69 -4.85
N VAL A 104 -2.31 -0.96 -4.16
CA VAL A 104 -2.25 -1.11 -2.71
C VAL A 104 -1.01 -0.37 -2.22
N ALA A 105 -1.16 0.55 -1.28
CA ALA A 105 -0.03 1.27 -0.68
C ALA A 105 0.02 1.08 0.84
N PHE A 106 1.06 0.41 1.33
CA PHE A 106 1.35 0.16 2.75
C PHE A 106 0.24 -0.61 3.50
N GLY A 107 -0.57 -1.38 2.73
CA GLY A 107 -1.72 -2.10 3.26
C GLY A 107 -1.62 -3.61 3.16
N LEU A 108 -0.91 -4.16 2.17
CA LEU A 108 -0.90 -5.60 1.88
C LEU A 108 -0.33 -6.41 3.06
N ARG A 109 0.71 -5.92 3.72
CA ARG A 109 1.33 -6.60 4.88
C ARG A 109 0.39 -6.80 6.06
N ASN A 110 -0.67 -5.98 6.17
CA ASN A 110 -1.65 -6.04 7.25
C ASN A 110 -2.83 -6.97 6.94
N MET A 111 -2.88 -7.58 5.77
CA MET A 111 -3.93 -8.52 5.38
C MET A 111 -3.61 -9.90 5.96
N GLU A 112 -4.65 -10.60 6.42
CA GLU A 112 -4.51 -11.92 7.07
C GLU A 112 -3.91 -12.99 6.14
N ASN A 113 -4.27 -12.94 4.85
CA ASN A 113 -3.80 -13.87 3.84
C ASN A 113 -3.39 -13.13 2.57
N TRP A 114 -2.11 -12.87 2.42
CA TRP A 114 -1.56 -12.11 1.28
C TRP A 114 -1.86 -12.76 -0.08
N GLY A 115 -1.74 -14.10 -0.16
CA GLY A 115 -2.07 -14.83 -1.39
C GLY A 115 -3.57 -14.78 -1.70
N GLY A 116 -4.43 -14.88 -0.68
CA GLY A 116 -5.88 -14.72 -0.82
C GLY A 116 -6.25 -13.34 -1.36
N ALA A 117 -5.68 -12.29 -0.79
CA ALA A 117 -5.89 -10.92 -1.24
C ALA A 117 -5.41 -10.70 -2.69
N LEU A 118 -4.24 -11.23 -3.05
CA LEU A 118 -3.74 -11.15 -4.43
C LEU A 118 -4.65 -11.87 -5.42
N ARG A 119 -5.20 -13.04 -5.07
CA ARG A 119 -6.19 -13.73 -5.92
C ARG A 119 -7.47 -12.93 -6.10
N GLU A 120 -7.97 -12.27 -5.04
CA GLU A 120 -9.14 -11.39 -5.14
C GLU A 120 -8.84 -10.14 -6.00
N MET A 121 -7.65 -9.55 -5.85
CA MET A 121 -7.21 -8.46 -6.74
C MET A 121 -7.13 -8.95 -8.20
N SER A 122 -6.62 -10.15 -8.43
CA SER A 122 -6.59 -10.76 -9.76
C SER A 122 -8.00 -10.99 -10.30
N ARG A 123 -8.94 -11.49 -9.48
CA ARG A 123 -10.34 -11.71 -9.89
C ARG A 123 -11.00 -10.44 -10.40
N VAL A 124 -10.88 -9.35 -9.67
CA VAL A 124 -11.54 -8.07 -10.02
C VAL A 124 -10.84 -7.31 -11.14
N LEU A 125 -9.60 -7.62 -11.46
CA LEU A 125 -8.88 -7.05 -12.59
C LEU A 125 -9.35 -7.66 -13.93
N LYS A 126 -9.41 -6.87 -14.98
CA LYS A 126 -9.57 -7.35 -16.36
C LYS A 126 -8.32 -8.09 -16.82
N ASN A 127 -8.45 -8.97 -17.81
CA ASN A 127 -7.30 -9.64 -18.40
C ASN A 127 -6.30 -8.61 -18.94
N HIS A 128 -5.02 -8.91 -18.78
CA HIS A 128 -3.89 -8.06 -19.13
C HIS A 128 -3.82 -6.71 -18.39
N SER A 129 -4.73 -6.48 -17.45
CA SER A 129 -4.69 -5.30 -16.57
C SER A 129 -3.59 -5.40 -15.52
N ARG A 130 -3.37 -4.36 -14.74
CA ARG A 130 -2.15 -4.19 -13.97
C ARG A 130 -2.39 -4.07 -12.47
N LEU A 131 -1.50 -4.68 -11.72
CA LEU A 131 -1.35 -4.53 -10.28
C LEU A 131 -0.17 -3.61 -9.97
N LEU A 132 -0.32 -2.73 -8.97
CA LEU A 132 0.77 -2.03 -8.32
C LEU A 132 0.65 -2.19 -6.80
N VAL A 133 1.72 -2.69 -6.18
CA VAL A 133 1.87 -2.74 -4.72
C VAL A 133 3.05 -1.86 -4.32
N LEU A 134 2.81 -0.88 -3.46
CA LEU A 134 3.83 -0.05 -2.82
C LEU A 134 3.92 -0.49 -1.36
N GLU A 135 5.06 -1.04 -0.95
CA GLU A 135 5.18 -1.59 0.41
C GLU A 135 6.60 -1.44 0.97
N PHE A 136 6.69 -1.43 2.29
CA PHE A 136 7.97 -1.47 2.97
C PHE A 136 8.73 -2.75 2.64
N SER A 137 10.04 -2.64 2.63
CA SER A 137 10.95 -3.75 2.34
C SER A 137 12.25 -3.59 3.10
N LEU A 138 13.06 -4.65 3.13
CA LEU A 138 14.38 -4.59 3.74
C LEU A 138 15.44 -4.31 2.68
N PRO A 139 16.35 -3.34 2.93
CA PRO A 139 17.46 -3.04 2.04
C PRO A 139 18.29 -4.29 1.68
N ARG A 140 18.73 -4.38 0.42
CA ARG A 140 19.59 -5.49 -0.03
C ARG A 140 20.99 -5.43 0.56
N LEU A 141 21.55 -4.23 0.72
CA LEU A 141 22.85 -4.02 1.33
C LEU A 141 22.81 -4.31 2.82
N SER A 142 23.67 -5.22 3.30
CA SER A 142 23.69 -5.69 4.68
C SER A 142 23.85 -4.57 5.72
N ILE A 143 24.71 -3.60 5.42
CA ILE A 143 24.96 -2.43 6.29
C ILE A 143 23.70 -1.56 6.41
N LEU A 144 23.04 -1.24 5.29
CA LEU A 144 21.80 -0.48 5.29
C LEU A 144 20.68 -1.25 5.99
N ARG A 145 20.62 -2.56 5.78
CA ARG A 145 19.65 -3.43 6.46
C ARG A 145 19.85 -3.43 7.97
N ALA A 146 21.07 -3.53 8.43
CA ALA A 146 21.38 -3.48 9.87
C ALA A 146 21.00 -2.12 10.47
N ALA A 147 21.35 -1.02 9.82
CA ALA A 147 20.98 0.33 10.24
C ALA A 147 19.45 0.53 10.24
N TYR A 148 18.76 0.04 9.22
CA TYR A 148 17.29 0.14 9.13
C TYR A 148 16.60 -0.70 10.19
N ARG A 149 17.06 -1.91 10.49
CA ARG A 149 16.56 -2.74 11.60
C ARG A 149 16.77 -2.05 12.95
N PHE A 150 17.94 -1.46 13.17
CA PHE A 150 18.18 -0.66 14.37
C PHE A 150 17.18 0.50 14.49
N TYR A 151 16.93 1.21 13.39
CA TYR A 151 15.91 2.26 13.33
C TYR A 151 14.52 1.73 13.69
N LEU A 152 14.07 0.64 13.06
CA LEU A 152 12.74 0.05 13.27
C LEU A 152 12.50 -0.40 14.72
N HIS A 153 13.51 -1.02 15.36
CA HIS A 153 13.33 -1.62 16.68
C HIS A 153 13.77 -0.73 17.86
N ARG A 154 14.56 0.32 17.61
CA ARG A 154 15.05 1.22 18.67
C ARG A 154 14.58 2.66 18.51
N CYS A 155 14.77 3.26 17.34
CA CYS A 155 14.44 4.67 17.13
C CYS A 155 12.93 4.87 16.94
N LEU A 156 12.29 4.04 16.13
CA LEU A 156 10.88 4.18 15.76
C LEU A 156 9.95 4.03 16.98
N PRO A 157 10.06 3.00 17.85
CA PRO A 157 9.23 2.88 19.05
C PRO A 157 9.45 4.04 20.05
N PHE A 158 10.70 4.51 20.17
CA PHE A 158 11.02 5.66 21.04
C PHE A 158 10.35 6.95 20.51
N LEU A 159 10.52 7.27 19.23
CA LEU A 159 9.89 8.43 18.59
C LEU A 159 8.36 8.32 18.60
N GLY A 160 7.84 7.14 18.30
CA GLY A 160 6.40 6.89 18.30
C GLY A 160 5.77 7.04 19.67
N SER A 161 6.43 6.57 20.72
CA SER A 161 5.96 6.74 22.11
C SER A 161 5.87 8.21 22.52
N PHE A 162 6.78 9.02 22.03
CA PHE A 162 6.81 10.47 22.30
C PHE A 162 5.71 11.23 21.53
N LEU A 163 5.47 10.85 20.26
CA LEU A 163 4.51 11.54 19.38
C LEU A 163 3.04 11.11 19.63
N THR A 164 2.80 9.82 19.90
CA THR A 164 1.42 9.26 19.91
C THR A 164 1.02 8.57 21.22
N ARG A 165 1.93 8.38 22.18
CA ARG A 165 1.74 7.58 23.39
C ARG A 165 1.36 6.10 23.12
N GLN A 166 1.62 5.58 21.91
CA GLN A 166 1.24 4.21 21.50
C GLN A 166 2.45 3.40 21.03
N LYS A 167 3.27 2.97 21.98
CA LYS A 167 4.47 2.16 21.70
C LYS A 167 4.15 0.89 20.90
N ASN A 168 3.10 0.18 21.27
CA ASN A 168 2.72 -1.12 20.67
C ASN A 168 2.44 -1.05 19.16
N ALA A 169 1.97 0.10 18.63
CA ALA A 169 1.70 0.24 17.20
C ALA A 169 2.99 0.32 16.36
N TYR A 170 4.08 0.83 16.94
CA TYR A 170 5.37 0.96 16.27
C TYR A 170 6.23 -0.28 16.40
N ASP A 171 6.12 -1.03 17.51
CA ASP A 171 6.68 -2.37 17.62
C ASP A 171 6.07 -3.28 16.54
N TYR A 172 4.73 -3.29 16.42
CA TYR A 172 4.03 -4.01 15.36
C TYR A 172 4.50 -3.60 13.95
N LEU A 173 4.75 -2.32 13.70
CA LEU A 173 5.22 -1.87 12.39
C LEU A 173 6.58 -2.47 12.04
N GLY A 174 7.53 -2.50 12.98
CA GLY A 174 8.84 -3.12 12.77
C GLY A 174 8.73 -4.61 12.46
N ASP A 175 8.00 -5.34 13.28
CA ASP A 175 7.80 -6.79 13.13
C ASP A 175 7.10 -7.12 11.81
N SER A 176 6.02 -6.40 11.46
CA SER A 176 5.27 -6.61 10.22
C SER A 176 6.11 -6.36 8.95
N ILE A 177 7.07 -5.43 9.00
CA ILE A 177 8.00 -5.18 7.88
C ILE A 177 8.99 -6.34 7.73
N GLU A 178 9.46 -6.92 8.84
CA GLU A 178 10.42 -8.03 8.80
C GLU A 178 9.77 -9.35 8.38
N GLU A 179 8.53 -9.60 8.78
CA GLU A 179 7.78 -10.82 8.42
C GLU A 179 7.28 -10.78 6.97
N PHE A 180 7.00 -9.58 6.44
CA PHE A 180 6.44 -9.45 5.09
C PHE A 180 7.47 -9.81 4.02
N PRO A 181 7.08 -10.64 3.00
CA PRO A 181 7.98 -11.02 1.93
C PRO A 181 8.44 -9.80 1.12
N SER A 182 9.72 -9.75 0.78
CA SER A 182 10.30 -8.68 -0.02
C SER A 182 11.21 -9.21 -1.13
N GLY A 183 11.48 -8.38 -2.14
CA GLY A 183 12.32 -8.76 -3.28
C GLY A 183 11.78 -9.98 -4.02
N GLU A 184 12.61 -10.99 -4.25
CA GLU A 184 12.27 -12.22 -4.99
C GLU A 184 11.12 -13.02 -4.35
N ALA A 185 11.01 -13.02 -3.02
CA ALA A 185 9.92 -13.71 -2.32
C ALA A 185 8.56 -13.06 -2.64
N MET A 186 8.51 -11.72 -2.70
CA MET A 186 7.30 -11.01 -3.06
C MET A 186 6.95 -11.18 -4.55
N LEU A 187 7.93 -11.18 -5.44
CA LEU A 187 7.70 -11.45 -6.87
C LEU A 187 7.07 -12.84 -7.06
N ARG A 188 7.63 -13.87 -6.42
CA ARG A 188 7.05 -15.24 -6.45
C ARG A 188 5.64 -15.27 -5.85
N LEU A 189 5.40 -14.58 -4.73
CA LEU A 189 4.08 -14.51 -4.13
C LEU A 189 3.05 -13.91 -5.10
N ILE A 190 3.39 -12.83 -5.80
CA ILE A 190 2.53 -12.22 -6.81
C ILE A 190 2.27 -13.19 -7.97
N GLU A 191 3.32 -13.81 -8.52
CA GLU A 191 3.19 -14.68 -9.70
C GLU A 191 2.41 -15.96 -9.41
N THR A 192 2.55 -16.53 -8.21
CA THR A 192 1.79 -17.73 -7.82
C THR A 192 0.31 -17.45 -7.51
N ASN A 193 -0.12 -16.18 -7.50
CA ASN A 193 -1.49 -15.79 -7.18
C ASN A 193 -2.20 -15.04 -8.33
N GLY A 194 -1.96 -15.46 -9.59
CA GLY A 194 -2.76 -15.05 -10.75
C GLY A 194 -2.17 -13.88 -11.55
N PHE A 195 -0.88 -13.61 -11.38
CA PHE A 195 -0.17 -12.57 -12.12
C PHE A 195 1.06 -13.12 -12.84
N HIS A 196 1.58 -12.35 -13.79
CA HIS A 196 2.82 -12.63 -14.51
C HIS A 196 3.63 -11.35 -14.74
N ASN A 197 4.89 -11.50 -15.15
CA ASN A 197 5.81 -10.40 -15.39
C ASN A 197 5.93 -9.47 -14.17
N ALA A 198 6.03 -10.04 -12.99
CA ALA A 198 6.22 -9.30 -11.77
C ALA A 198 7.60 -8.60 -11.79
N ASN A 199 7.62 -7.32 -11.45
CA ASN A 199 8.83 -6.51 -11.39
C ASN A 199 8.89 -5.74 -10.08
N ALA A 200 10.10 -5.46 -9.59
CA ALA A 200 10.36 -4.72 -8.36
C ALA A 200 11.24 -3.51 -8.64
N GLU A 201 10.76 -2.32 -8.25
CA GLU A 201 11.50 -1.07 -8.26
C GLU A 201 11.76 -0.64 -6.81
N PRO A 202 12.99 -0.87 -6.26
CA PRO A 202 13.33 -0.42 -4.91
C PRO A 202 13.52 1.09 -4.88
N LEU A 203 12.95 1.74 -3.86
CA LEU A 203 13.06 3.17 -3.60
C LEU A 203 13.83 3.40 -2.29
N THR A 204 14.45 4.55 -2.15
CA THR A 204 15.13 4.99 -0.91
C THR A 204 16.05 3.90 -0.35
N GLY A 205 16.98 3.41 -1.18
CA GLY A 205 17.92 2.36 -0.77
C GLY A 205 17.30 0.98 -0.50
N GLY A 206 16.05 0.76 -0.89
CA GLY A 206 15.31 -0.49 -0.69
C GLY A 206 14.50 -0.56 0.60
N ILE A 207 14.29 0.58 1.28
CA ILE A 207 13.38 0.69 2.44
C ILE A 207 11.92 0.52 2.01
N VAL A 208 11.61 0.93 0.78
CA VAL A 208 10.31 0.76 0.13
C VAL A 208 10.53 0.19 -1.26
N THR A 209 9.62 -0.65 -1.70
CA THR A 209 9.64 -1.22 -3.06
C THR A 209 8.27 -1.09 -3.71
N ILE A 210 8.25 -0.65 -4.97
CA ILE A 210 7.09 -0.75 -5.84
C ILE A 210 7.16 -2.08 -6.58
N TYR A 211 6.14 -2.89 -6.43
CA TYR A 211 5.95 -4.10 -7.21
C TYR A 211 4.87 -3.86 -8.26
N THR A 212 5.12 -4.27 -9.48
CA THR A 212 4.16 -4.19 -10.58
C THR A 212 4.02 -5.54 -11.24
N ALA A 213 2.82 -5.89 -11.68
CA ALA A 213 2.57 -7.14 -12.39
C ALA A 213 1.38 -6.99 -13.35
N ARG A 214 1.17 -7.97 -14.22
CA ARG A 214 -0.01 -8.07 -15.09
C ARG A 214 -0.85 -9.27 -14.69
N LYS A 215 -2.17 -9.14 -14.75
CA LYS A 215 -3.08 -10.29 -14.67
C LYS A 215 -2.86 -11.19 -15.88
N LEU A 216 -2.87 -12.50 -15.65
CA LEU A 216 -2.91 -13.57 -16.67
C LEU A 216 -4.13 -13.44 -17.57
#